data_7e63865df941168c28ada2fc62f76e96
#
_entry.id   7e63865df941168c28ada2fc62f76e96
#
_cell.length_a   1.000
_cell.length_b   1.000
_cell.length_c   1.000
_cell.angle_alpha   90.00
_cell.angle_beta   90.00
_cell.angle_gamma   90.00
#
_symmetry.space_group_name_H-M   'P 1'
#
loop_
_entity.id
_entity.type
_entity.pdbx_description
1 polymer ?
#
loop_
_entity_poly.entity_id
_entity_poly.type
_entity_poly.pdbx_seq_one_letter_code
_entity_poly.pdbx_strand_id
1 'polypeptide(L)'
;TNVRFGTVYLTGRSSGGSSVSTSLYVSLAETVDLTGQPSNCYIINKSNARYCIDVTRKGEDTEATMSPASVAILWETPYKVIEFPKLVDGKAYFYHAIGTDDDEKEFFNHGNALLGAFDAAGNLLWSWHLWCAEFDPADEQVELGGEVMMKRNLGAGVVSGTSEEDILASYGVYYQWGRKDPFVGPRYYNMADSADAQVYDSQNLRVYPEYAATDAERGSAGYASAHAMTFI
;
A
#
# COMPACT_ATOMS: atom_id res chain seq x y z
N THR A 1 -15.22 -22.61 6.97
CA THR A 1 -14.88 -21.24 7.43
C THR A 1 -13.45 -21.29 7.93
N ASN A 2 -12.53 -20.82 7.15
CA ASN A 2 -11.12 -20.78 7.58
C ASN A 2 -10.89 -19.47 8.33
N VAL A 3 -10.94 -19.51 9.65
CA VAL A 3 -10.42 -18.41 10.48
C VAL A 3 -8.92 -18.33 10.25
N ARG A 4 -8.48 -17.28 9.58
CA ARG A 4 -7.07 -17.08 9.19
C ARG A 4 -6.30 -16.23 10.16
N PHE A 5 -6.99 -15.51 11.05
CA PHE A 5 -6.37 -14.80 12.17
C PHE A 5 -7.33 -14.73 13.35
N GLY A 6 -6.75 -14.59 14.51
CA GLY A 6 -7.45 -14.42 15.77
C GLY A 6 -6.63 -13.58 16.72
N THR A 7 -7.32 -12.95 17.66
CA THR A 7 -6.66 -12.22 18.74
C THR A 7 -6.64 -13.10 19.98
N VAL A 8 -5.46 -13.39 20.50
CA VAL A 8 -5.28 -14.02 21.80
C VAL A 8 -5.07 -12.93 22.83
N TYR A 9 -5.96 -12.88 23.83
CA TYR A 9 -5.82 -11.95 24.94
C TYR A 9 -5.07 -12.65 26.09
N LEU A 10 -3.95 -12.06 26.48
CA LEU A 10 -3.17 -12.51 27.62
C LEU A 10 -3.43 -11.55 28.78
N THR A 11 -3.96 -12.06 29.90
CA THR A 11 -4.21 -11.27 31.08
C THR A 11 -3.40 -11.82 32.23
N GLY A 12 -2.45 -11.04 32.71
CA GLY A 12 -1.73 -11.32 33.98
C GLY A 12 -2.44 -10.64 35.13
N ARG A 13 -2.60 -11.37 36.27
CA ARG A 13 -3.14 -10.82 37.51
C ARG A 13 -2.10 -10.91 38.60
N SER A 14 -1.93 -9.84 39.36
CA SER A 14 -1.10 -9.84 40.57
C SER A 14 -1.90 -10.34 41.76
N SER A 15 -1.24 -10.80 42.80
CA SER A 15 -1.85 -11.17 44.06
C SER A 15 -2.57 -10.01 44.76
N GLY A 16 -2.27 -8.78 44.41
CA GLY A 16 -2.92 -7.56 44.89
C GLY A 16 -4.15 -7.12 44.07
N GLY A 17 -4.62 -7.94 43.11
CA GLY A 17 -5.83 -7.69 42.35
C GLY A 17 -5.64 -6.83 41.09
N SER A 18 -4.46 -6.27 40.85
CA SER A 18 -4.16 -5.56 39.61
C SER A 18 -4.05 -6.52 38.42
N SER A 19 -4.58 -6.12 37.25
CA SER A 19 -4.47 -6.90 36.03
C SER A 19 -3.84 -6.09 34.90
N VAL A 20 -3.00 -6.74 34.13
CA VAL A 20 -2.44 -6.22 32.88
C VAL A 20 -2.86 -7.15 31.77
N SER A 21 -3.45 -6.60 30.72
CA SER A 21 -3.85 -7.36 29.54
C SER A 21 -3.07 -6.88 28.32
N THR A 22 -2.65 -7.82 27.49
CA THR A 22 -2.10 -7.57 26.18
C THR A 22 -2.78 -8.48 25.17
N SER A 23 -2.75 -8.12 23.89
CA SER A 23 -3.28 -8.95 22.82
C SER A 23 -2.18 -9.38 21.87
N LEU A 24 -2.27 -10.62 21.39
CA LEU A 24 -1.40 -11.18 20.38
C LEU A 24 -2.26 -11.54 19.16
N TYR A 25 -1.94 -11.00 18.00
CA TYR A 25 -2.53 -11.44 16.74
C TYR A 25 -1.83 -12.71 16.27
N VAL A 26 -2.61 -13.77 16.07
CA VAL A 26 -2.15 -15.03 15.50
C VAL A 26 -2.77 -15.17 14.13
N SER A 27 -1.95 -15.34 13.10
CA SER A 27 -2.40 -15.56 11.73
C SER A 27 -1.90 -16.91 11.22
N LEU A 28 -2.79 -17.65 10.55
CA LEU A 28 -2.47 -18.84 9.76
C LEU A 28 -2.40 -18.52 8.27
N ALA A 29 -2.39 -17.24 7.89
CA ALA A 29 -2.31 -16.84 6.49
C ALA A 29 -1.00 -17.33 5.84
N GLU A 30 -1.09 -17.77 4.59
CA GLU A 30 0.08 -18.01 3.75
C GLU A 30 0.94 -16.75 3.69
N THR A 31 2.25 -16.91 3.73
CA THR A 31 3.17 -15.80 3.51
C THR A 31 3.66 -15.81 2.06
N VAL A 32 3.39 -14.73 1.34
CA VAL A 32 3.94 -14.46 0.02
C VAL A 32 5.22 -13.66 0.20
N ASP A 33 6.35 -14.29 -0.03
CA ASP A 33 7.67 -13.67 0.11
C ASP A 33 8.09 -13.01 -1.22
N LEU A 34 8.12 -11.69 -1.24
CA LEU A 34 8.54 -10.87 -2.39
C LEU A 34 9.93 -10.27 -2.20
N THR A 35 10.67 -10.65 -1.16
CA THR A 35 11.99 -10.07 -0.85
C THR A 35 13.05 -10.33 -1.93
N GLY A 36 12.86 -11.38 -2.73
CA GLY A 36 13.72 -11.70 -3.89
C GLY A 36 13.37 -10.93 -5.18
N GLN A 37 12.37 -10.07 -5.14
CA GLN A 37 11.86 -9.32 -6.30
C GLN A 37 11.91 -7.81 -6.03
N PRO A 38 13.10 -7.17 -6.04
CA PRO A 38 13.22 -5.75 -5.74
C PRO A 38 12.43 -4.92 -6.77
N SER A 39 11.55 -4.06 -6.28
CA SER A 39 10.69 -3.20 -7.10
C SER A 39 10.27 -1.95 -6.33
N ASN A 40 9.75 -0.94 -7.04
CA ASN A 40 9.06 0.20 -6.44
C ASN A 40 7.52 0.00 -6.39
N CYS A 41 7.00 -1.02 -7.09
CA CYS A 41 5.59 -1.37 -7.10
C CYS A 41 5.43 -2.89 -6.98
N TYR A 42 4.63 -3.33 -6.03
CA TYR A 42 4.30 -4.74 -5.84
C TYR A 42 2.83 -4.98 -6.08
N ILE A 43 2.52 -6.02 -6.86
CA ILE A 43 1.15 -6.48 -7.08
C ILE A 43 0.77 -7.42 -5.95
N ILE A 44 -0.29 -7.09 -5.25
CA ILE A 44 -0.84 -7.82 -4.13
C ILE A 44 -2.12 -8.48 -4.62
N ASN A 45 -2.05 -9.75 -5.03
CA ASN A 45 -3.11 -10.43 -5.77
C ASN A 45 -3.72 -11.66 -5.06
N LYS A 46 -3.34 -11.89 -3.80
CA LYS A 46 -3.95 -12.96 -2.99
C LYS A 46 -4.69 -12.39 -1.80
N SER A 47 -5.97 -12.71 -1.69
CA SER A 47 -6.78 -12.38 -0.52
C SER A 47 -6.28 -13.09 0.73
N ASN A 48 -6.42 -12.46 1.88
CA ASN A 48 -6.06 -13.03 3.18
C ASN A 48 -4.63 -13.56 3.27
N ALA A 49 -3.72 -13.08 2.46
CA ALA A 49 -2.33 -13.45 2.50
C ALA A 49 -1.52 -12.43 3.31
N ARG A 50 -0.48 -12.92 3.96
CA ARG A 50 0.56 -12.08 4.51
C ARG A 50 1.65 -11.92 3.47
N TYR A 51 2.06 -10.70 3.22
CA TYR A 51 3.15 -10.39 2.32
C TYR A 51 4.38 -9.94 3.08
N CYS A 52 5.56 -10.13 2.49
CA CYS A 52 6.76 -9.45 2.96
C CYS A 52 7.63 -8.96 1.80
N ILE A 53 8.20 -7.77 1.97
CA ILE A 53 9.15 -7.14 1.05
C ILE A 53 10.43 -6.76 1.81
N ASP A 54 11.55 -6.71 1.10
CA ASP A 54 12.80 -6.18 1.63
C ASP A 54 12.74 -4.64 1.67
N VAL A 55 12.86 -4.06 2.85
CA VAL A 55 12.87 -2.60 3.04
C VAL A 55 14.25 -2.06 3.45
N THR A 56 15.29 -2.85 3.22
CA THR A 56 16.68 -2.42 3.39
C THR A 56 17.30 -1.84 2.12
N ARG A 57 16.54 -1.83 1.01
CA ARG A 57 16.99 -1.37 -0.31
C ARG A 57 15.99 -0.40 -0.91
N LYS A 58 16.48 0.48 -1.78
CA LYS A 58 15.67 1.49 -2.47
C LYS A 58 15.17 0.96 -3.82
N GLY A 59 14.06 0.24 -3.80
CA GLY A 59 13.49 -0.35 -5.01
C GLY A 59 14.46 -1.35 -5.66
N GLU A 60 14.77 -1.16 -6.93
CA GLU A 60 15.68 -2.03 -7.70
C GLU A 60 17.16 -1.74 -7.45
N ASP A 61 17.49 -0.65 -6.76
CA ASP A 61 18.88 -0.29 -6.46
C ASP A 61 19.44 -1.20 -5.35
N THR A 62 20.24 -2.18 -5.75
CA THR A 62 20.85 -3.13 -4.84
C THR A 62 22.05 -2.56 -4.07
N GLU A 63 22.60 -1.43 -4.51
CA GLU A 63 23.73 -0.75 -3.86
C GLU A 63 23.26 0.25 -2.78
N ALA A 64 22.09 0.84 -2.96
CA ALA A 64 21.53 1.81 -2.03
C ALA A 64 20.86 1.12 -0.84
N THR A 65 21.66 0.76 0.16
CA THR A 65 21.15 0.16 1.42
C THR A 65 20.66 1.22 2.39
N MET A 66 19.66 0.87 3.20
CA MET A 66 19.14 1.70 4.27
C MET A 66 18.81 0.85 5.50
N SER A 67 18.66 1.51 6.66
CA SER A 67 18.37 0.85 7.94
C SER A 67 17.10 1.48 8.52
N PRO A 68 15.91 1.04 8.10
CA PRO A 68 14.67 1.56 8.63
C PRO A 68 14.48 1.16 10.09
N ALA A 69 13.87 2.06 10.86
CA ALA A 69 13.46 1.85 12.25
C ALA A 69 11.97 1.51 12.34
N SER A 70 11.15 1.92 11.35
CA SER A 70 9.73 1.63 11.29
C SER A 70 9.21 1.64 9.86
N VAL A 71 8.00 1.08 9.68
CA VAL A 71 7.21 1.16 8.45
C VAL A 71 5.79 1.59 8.80
N ALA A 72 5.16 2.35 7.89
CA ALA A 72 3.76 2.77 8.03
C ALA A 72 3.13 3.00 6.65
N ILE A 73 1.80 2.94 6.58
CA ILE A 73 1.05 3.36 5.40
C ILE A 73 1.02 4.88 5.37
N LEU A 74 1.53 5.46 4.28
CA LEU A 74 1.47 6.90 4.01
C LEU A 74 0.09 7.31 3.53
N TRP A 75 -0.48 6.51 2.65
CA TRP A 75 -1.86 6.61 2.21
C TRP A 75 -2.36 5.25 1.67
N GLU A 76 -3.65 5.04 1.75
CA GLU A 76 -4.34 3.90 1.14
C GLU A 76 -5.74 4.27 0.67
N THR A 77 -6.24 3.53 -0.31
CA THR A 77 -7.60 3.63 -0.81
C THR A 77 -8.05 2.28 -1.38
N PRO A 78 -9.17 1.68 -0.91
CA PRO A 78 -9.98 2.10 0.25
C PRO A 78 -9.22 1.94 1.58
N TYR A 79 -9.80 2.48 2.65
CA TYR A 79 -9.24 2.31 3.99
C TYR A 79 -9.13 0.85 4.38
N LYS A 80 -8.00 0.49 4.96
CA LYS A 80 -7.63 -0.89 5.32
C LYS A 80 -7.56 -1.85 4.14
N VAL A 81 -7.12 -1.41 2.98
CA VAL A 81 -6.74 -2.36 1.93
C VAL A 81 -5.47 -3.12 2.31
N ILE A 82 -4.60 -2.48 3.12
CA ILE A 82 -3.42 -3.08 3.75
C ILE A 82 -3.54 -2.99 5.28
N GLU A 83 -3.32 -4.10 5.96
CA GLU A 83 -3.41 -4.18 7.40
C GLU A 83 -2.09 -4.60 8.06
N PHE A 84 -1.89 -4.09 9.28
CA PHE A 84 -0.83 -4.47 10.21
C PHE A 84 0.59 -4.38 9.63
N PRO A 85 0.99 -3.27 8.98
CA PRO A 85 2.36 -3.11 8.52
C PRO A 85 3.32 -3.18 9.71
N LYS A 86 4.33 -4.05 9.61
CA LYS A 86 5.30 -4.29 10.69
C LYS A 86 6.68 -4.54 10.13
N LEU A 87 7.67 -3.84 10.69
CA LEU A 87 9.08 -4.09 10.39
C LEU A 87 9.62 -5.23 11.28
N VAL A 88 10.24 -6.23 10.66
CA VAL A 88 10.96 -7.31 11.34
C VAL A 88 12.21 -7.67 10.52
N ASP A 89 13.38 -7.54 11.11
CA ASP A 89 14.67 -7.93 10.52
C ASP A 89 14.89 -7.40 9.09
N GLY A 90 14.60 -6.10 8.88
CA GLY A 90 14.76 -5.44 7.57
C GLY A 90 13.69 -5.79 6.53
N LYS A 91 12.64 -6.48 6.92
CA LYS A 91 11.49 -6.82 6.07
C LYS A 91 10.23 -6.13 6.59
N ALA A 92 9.45 -5.58 5.69
CA ALA A 92 8.09 -5.14 5.99
C ALA A 92 7.12 -6.28 5.76
N TYR A 93 6.39 -6.66 6.80
CA TYR A 93 5.28 -7.61 6.75
C TYR A 93 3.97 -6.85 6.80
N PHE A 94 3.01 -7.27 6.00
CA PHE A 94 1.66 -6.69 5.98
C PHE A 94 0.66 -7.72 5.46
N TYR A 95 -0.63 -7.46 5.62
CA TYR A 95 -1.71 -8.31 5.14
C TYR A 95 -2.53 -7.55 4.11
N HIS A 96 -3.02 -8.27 3.10
CA HIS A 96 -4.10 -7.79 2.26
C HIS A 96 -5.42 -8.05 2.97
N ALA A 97 -6.21 -7.01 3.17
CA ALA A 97 -7.51 -7.11 3.79
C ALA A 97 -8.57 -7.61 2.80
N ILE A 98 -9.51 -8.40 3.31
CA ILE A 98 -10.71 -8.79 2.56
C ILE A 98 -11.77 -7.72 2.72
N GLY A 99 -12.46 -7.40 1.63
CA GLY A 99 -13.71 -6.68 1.68
C GLY A 99 -14.86 -7.62 2.07
N THR A 100 -15.88 -7.07 2.71
CA THR A 100 -17.11 -7.80 3.03
C THR A 100 -18.29 -6.91 2.63
N ASP A 101 -19.23 -7.46 1.86
CA ASP A 101 -20.45 -6.75 1.48
C ASP A 101 -21.52 -6.81 2.59
N ASP A 102 -22.67 -6.19 2.35
CA ASP A 102 -23.79 -6.13 3.30
C ASP A 102 -24.40 -7.50 3.62
N ASP A 103 -24.19 -8.50 2.75
CA ASP A 103 -24.62 -9.89 2.93
C ASP A 103 -23.53 -10.76 3.61
N GLU A 104 -22.50 -10.15 4.17
CA GLU A 104 -21.32 -10.81 4.79
C GLU A 104 -20.52 -11.69 3.80
N LYS A 105 -20.66 -11.47 2.50
CA LYS A 105 -19.89 -12.17 1.49
C LYS A 105 -18.54 -11.51 1.29
N GLU A 106 -17.49 -12.30 1.39
CA GLU A 106 -16.11 -11.86 1.17
C GLU A 106 -15.83 -11.60 -0.31
N PHE A 107 -15.11 -10.52 -0.61
CA PHE A 107 -14.59 -10.22 -1.93
C PHE A 107 -13.15 -9.71 -1.86
N PHE A 108 -12.43 -9.78 -2.99
CA PHE A 108 -11.11 -9.19 -3.08
C PHE A 108 -11.21 -7.67 -3.00
N ASN A 109 -10.56 -7.10 -1.98
CA ASN A 109 -10.57 -5.65 -1.76
C ASN A 109 -9.56 -4.97 -2.69
N HIS A 110 -10.01 -4.56 -3.87
CA HIS A 110 -9.16 -3.84 -4.82
C HIS A 110 -8.79 -2.47 -4.29
N GLY A 111 -7.55 -2.06 -4.54
CA GLY A 111 -7.12 -0.74 -4.12
C GLY A 111 -5.62 -0.51 -4.25
N ASN A 112 -5.18 0.57 -3.64
CA ASN A 112 -3.80 0.99 -3.68
C ASN A 112 -3.36 1.51 -2.32
N ALA A 113 -2.11 1.28 -1.97
CA ALA A 113 -1.49 1.85 -0.79
C ALA A 113 -0.05 2.27 -1.08
N LEU A 114 0.43 3.26 -0.35
CA LEU A 114 1.84 3.64 -0.34
C LEU A 114 2.42 3.31 1.04
N LEU A 115 3.32 2.34 1.07
CA LEU A 115 4.05 1.94 2.27
C LEU A 115 5.34 2.77 2.36
N GLY A 116 5.58 3.42 3.50
CA GLY A 116 6.81 4.14 3.80
C GLY A 116 7.69 3.41 4.80
N ALA A 117 9.01 3.52 4.62
CA ALA A 117 10.01 3.14 5.62
C ALA A 117 10.69 4.39 6.18
N PHE A 118 10.85 4.44 7.49
CA PHE A 118 11.30 5.62 8.22
C PHE A 118 12.54 5.31 9.06
N ASP A 119 13.41 6.30 9.22
CA ASP A 119 14.51 6.25 10.17
C ASP A 119 14.04 6.42 11.62
N ALA A 120 14.96 6.37 12.58
CA ALA A 120 14.65 6.55 14.01
C ALA A 120 14.19 7.98 14.36
N ALA A 121 14.46 8.97 13.51
CA ALA A 121 14.01 10.35 13.68
C ALA A 121 12.63 10.60 13.02
N GLY A 122 12.08 9.62 12.32
CA GLY A 122 10.80 9.71 11.60
C GLY A 122 10.91 10.29 10.20
N ASN A 123 12.11 10.42 9.64
CA ASN A 123 12.28 10.85 8.25
C ASN A 123 12.00 9.69 7.30
N LEU A 124 11.29 9.97 6.21
CA LEU A 124 11.02 8.99 5.16
C LEU A 124 12.33 8.64 4.44
N LEU A 125 12.70 7.36 4.46
CA LEU A 125 13.86 6.82 3.75
C LEU A 125 13.50 6.39 2.33
N TRP A 126 12.37 5.70 2.16
CA TRP A 126 11.85 5.22 0.89
C TRP A 126 10.38 4.84 1.01
N SER A 127 9.71 4.65 -0.13
CA SER A 127 8.31 4.23 -0.21
C SER A 127 8.08 3.27 -1.36
N TRP A 128 7.07 2.41 -1.23
CA TRP A 128 6.65 1.41 -2.20
C TRP A 128 5.16 1.50 -2.47
N HIS A 129 4.78 1.44 -3.73
CA HIS A 129 3.40 1.29 -4.15
C HIS A 129 2.97 -0.18 -3.97
N LEU A 130 1.91 -0.42 -3.21
CA LEU A 130 1.24 -1.70 -3.07
C LEU A 130 -0.06 -1.64 -3.88
N TRP A 131 -0.09 -2.37 -4.98
CA TRP A 131 -1.21 -2.41 -5.89
C TRP A 131 -2.03 -3.67 -5.64
N CYS A 132 -3.19 -3.54 -4.97
CA CYS A 132 -4.08 -4.64 -4.64
C CYS A 132 -5.08 -4.87 -5.77
N ALA A 133 -4.85 -5.91 -6.55
CA ALA A 133 -5.72 -6.29 -7.66
C ALA A 133 -5.60 -7.78 -7.96
N GLU A 134 -6.74 -8.45 -8.09
CA GLU A 134 -6.83 -9.89 -8.32
C GLU A 134 -6.56 -10.22 -9.80
N PHE A 135 -5.29 -10.19 -10.19
CA PHE A 135 -4.85 -10.59 -11.52
C PHE A 135 -3.40 -11.09 -11.51
N ASP A 136 -3.03 -11.82 -12.56
CA ASP A 136 -1.62 -12.15 -12.85
C ASP A 136 -1.16 -11.28 -14.02
N PRO A 137 -0.09 -10.48 -13.87
CA PRO A 137 0.45 -9.68 -14.97
C PRO A 137 0.83 -10.49 -16.21
N ALA A 138 1.20 -11.76 -16.04
CA ALA A 138 1.53 -12.64 -17.17
C ALA A 138 0.32 -12.99 -18.04
N ASP A 139 -0.88 -13.01 -17.45
CA ASP A 139 -2.12 -13.32 -18.16
C ASP A 139 -2.74 -12.09 -18.83
N GLU A 140 -2.36 -10.89 -18.39
CA GLU A 140 -2.90 -9.62 -18.88
C GLU A 140 -1.90 -8.80 -19.68
N GLN A 141 -1.35 -9.42 -20.71
CA GLN A 141 -0.42 -8.78 -21.64
C GLN A 141 -1.02 -8.61 -23.03
N VAL A 142 -0.52 -7.61 -23.74
CA VAL A 142 -0.79 -7.38 -25.16
C VAL A 142 0.52 -7.04 -25.86
N GLU A 143 0.71 -7.62 -27.04
CA GLU A 143 1.83 -7.26 -27.90
C GLU A 143 1.39 -6.17 -28.88
N LEU A 144 2.09 -5.03 -28.87
CA LEU A 144 1.86 -3.90 -29.76
C LEU A 144 3.21 -3.44 -30.35
N GLY A 145 3.34 -3.56 -31.66
CA GLY A 145 4.55 -3.09 -32.36
C GLY A 145 5.84 -3.82 -31.97
N GLY A 146 5.76 -5.07 -31.48
CA GLY A 146 6.89 -5.85 -31.00
C GLY A 146 7.23 -5.66 -29.52
N GLU A 147 6.49 -4.81 -28.82
CA GLU A 147 6.65 -4.58 -27.39
C GLU A 147 5.52 -5.26 -26.60
N VAL A 148 5.86 -5.85 -25.47
CA VAL A 148 4.88 -6.44 -24.55
C VAL A 148 4.45 -5.40 -23.52
N MET A 149 3.16 -5.14 -23.46
CA MET A 149 2.57 -4.15 -22.57
C MET A 149 1.49 -4.77 -21.69
N MET A 150 1.31 -4.24 -20.51
CA MET A 150 0.21 -4.58 -19.62
C MET A 150 -1.11 -3.99 -20.16
N LYS A 151 -2.21 -4.74 -20.08
CA LYS A 151 -3.53 -4.29 -20.55
C LYS A 151 -4.20 -3.27 -19.63
N ARG A 152 -3.76 -3.19 -18.37
CA ARG A 152 -4.36 -2.26 -17.40
C ARG A 152 -3.40 -1.15 -17.01
N ASN A 153 -3.94 0.01 -16.66
CA ASN A 153 -3.18 1.10 -16.09
C ASN A 153 -2.62 0.71 -14.71
N LEU A 154 -1.45 1.23 -14.35
CA LEU A 154 -0.89 1.03 -13.02
C LEU A 154 -1.89 1.46 -11.95
N GLY A 155 -2.11 0.60 -10.97
CA GLY A 155 -3.06 0.84 -9.88
C GLY A 155 -4.54 0.60 -10.23
N ALA A 156 -4.86 0.20 -11.46
CA ALA A 156 -6.25 -0.06 -11.87
C ALA A 156 -6.78 -1.39 -11.31
N GLY A 157 -8.00 -1.39 -10.81
CA GLY A 157 -8.70 -2.58 -10.34
C GLY A 157 -9.19 -3.49 -11.48
N VAL A 158 -9.47 -2.92 -12.66
CA VAL A 158 -9.97 -3.63 -13.85
C VAL A 158 -9.31 -3.12 -15.11
N VAL A 159 -9.35 -3.89 -16.19
CA VAL A 159 -8.83 -3.48 -17.52
C VAL A 159 -9.72 -2.42 -18.15
N SER A 160 -11.03 -2.66 -18.15
CA SER A 160 -12.05 -1.77 -18.74
C SER A 160 -13.43 -2.23 -18.28
N GLY A 161 -14.44 -1.40 -18.52
CA GLY A 161 -15.84 -1.77 -18.27
C GLY A 161 -16.79 -0.74 -18.85
N THR A 162 -18.09 -0.98 -18.69
CA THR A 162 -19.17 -0.12 -19.22
C THR A 162 -19.96 0.56 -18.11
N SER A 163 -19.88 0.07 -16.88
CA SER A 163 -20.44 0.74 -15.71
C SER A 163 -19.58 1.92 -15.30
N GLU A 164 -20.15 2.91 -14.63
CA GLU A 164 -19.40 4.03 -14.07
C GLU A 164 -18.32 3.54 -13.10
N GLU A 165 -18.64 2.54 -12.29
CA GLU A 165 -17.71 1.93 -11.33
C GLU A 165 -16.50 1.31 -12.03
N ASP A 166 -16.71 0.49 -13.06
CA ASP A 166 -15.62 -0.13 -13.81
C ASP A 166 -14.78 0.90 -14.56
N ILE A 167 -15.42 1.92 -15.16
CA ILE A 167 -14.69 3.01 -15.83
C ILE A 167 -13.75 3.70 -14.84
N LEU A 168 -14.24 4.04 -13.66
CA LEU A 168 -13.43 4.67 -12.61
C LEU A 168 -12.34 3.73 -12.09
N ALA A 169 -12.65 2.43 -11.91
CA ALA A 169 -11.69 1.42 -11.48
C ALA A 169 -10.58 1.15 -12.52
N SER A 170 -10.82 1.47 -13.80
CA SER A 170 -9.83 1.30 -14.88
C SER A 170 -8.82 2.45 -15.00
N TYR A 171 -9.04 3.58 -14.32
CA TYR A 171 -8.14 4.74 -14.43
C TYR A 171 -6.78 4.52 -13.78
N GLY A 172 -6.72 3.75 -12.69
CA GLY A 172 -5.49 3.53 -11.93
C GLY A 172 -5.04 4.76 -11.14
N VAL A 173 -3.73 4.91 -11.02
CA VAL A 173 -3.09 5.99 -10.27
C VAL A 173 -2.35 6.95 -11.19
N TYR A 174 -2.06 8.17 -10.71
CA TYR A 174 -1.32 9.17 -11.45
C TYR A 174 0.13 9.25 -10.98
N TYR A 175 1.01 9.50 -11.92
CA TYR A 175 2.42 9.79 -11.65
C TYR A 175 2.76 11.19 -12.13
N GLN A 176 3.46 11.93 -11.33
CA GLN A 176 4.14 13.13 -11.79
C GLN A 176 5.44 12.74 -12.49
N TRP A 177 5.78 13.39 -13.58
CA TRP A 177 7.03 13.12 -14.31
C TRP A 177 8.25 13.17 -13.39
N GLY A 178 9.11 12.16 -13.48
CA GLY A 178 10.33 12.05 -12.67
C GLY A 178 10.12 11.56 -11.23
N ARG A 179 8.89 11.15 -10.87
CA ARG A 179 8.58 10.58 -9.55
C ARG A 179 8.34 9.09 -9.63
N LYS A 180 8.74 8.39 -8.57
CA LYS A 180 8.46 6.96 -8.38
C LYS A 180 7.13 6.69 -7.67
N ASP A 181 6.64 7.66 -6.88
CA ASP A 181 5.46 7.50 -6.04
C ASP A 181 4.19 7.95 -6.76
N PRO A 182 3.13 7.12 -6.72
CA PRO A 182 1.86 7.46 -7.32
C PRO A 182 1.03 8.40 -6.44
N PHE A 183 0.12 9.11 -7.11
CA PHE A 183 -1.01 9.80 -6.50
C PHE A 183 -2.29 9.09 -6.92
N VAL A 184 -3.27 9.05 -6.03
CA VAL A 184 -4.58 8.48 -6.37
C VAL A 184 -5.26 9.30 -7.46
N GLY A 185 -6.10 8.63 -8.26
CA GLY A 185 -6.84 9.27 -9.35
C GLY A 185 -7.89 10.27 -8.87
N PRO A 186 -8.49 11.04 -9.80
CA PRO A 186 -9.36 12.18 -9.47
C PRO A 186 -10.63 11.79 -8.71
N ARG A 187 -11.06 10.55 -8.80
CA ARG A 187 -12.21 10.03 -8.03
C ARG A 187 -12.04 10.20 -6.52
N TYR A 188 -10.81 10.12 -6.04
CA TYR A 188 -10.49 10.07 -4.61
C TYR A 188 -10.16 11.43 -4.02
N TYR A 189 -9.99 12.45 -4.87
CA TYR A 189 -9.76 13.84 -4.48
C TYR A 189 -10.82 14.74 -5.09
N ASN A 190 -11.96 14.84 -4.44
CA ASN A 190 -12.90 15.89 -4.79
C ASN A 190 -12.50 17.17 -4.05
N MET A 191 -11.92 18.11 -4.77
CA MET A 191 -11.49 19.40 -4.23
C MET A 191 -12.66 20.27 -3.77
N ALA A 192 -13.86 20.02 -4.29
CA ALA A 192 -15.06 20.77 -3.92
C ALA A 192 -15.75 20.21 -2.68
N ASP A 193 -15.63 18.91 -2.45
CA ASP A 193 -16.22 18.23 -1.29
C ASP A 193 -15.23 17.27 -0.66
N SER A 194 -14.58 17.71 0.41
CA SER A 194 -13.63 16.88 1.16
C SER A 194 -14.27 15.65 1.83
N ALA A 195 -15.61 15.55 1.85
CA ALA A 195 -16.30 14.39 2.37
C ALA A 195 -16.13 13.15 1.48
N ASP A 196 -15.92 13.35 0.18
CA ASP A 196 -15.79 12.25 -0.80
C ASP A 196 -14.35 11.75 -0.97
N ALA A 197 -13.36 12.41 -0.39
CA ALA A 197 -11.99 11.94 -0.42
C ALA A 197 -11.86 10.63 0.36
N GLN A 198 -11.56 9.53 -0.33
CA GLN A 198 -11.45 8.19 0.24
C GLN A 198 -9.99 7.73 0.33
N VAL A 199 -9.11 8.62 0.75
CA VAL A 199 -7.68 8.37 0.93
C VAL A 199 -7.33 8.55 2.39
N TYR A 200 -6.71 7.55 2.97
CA TYR A 200 -6.53 7.44 4.42
C TYR A 200 -5.08 7.08 4.76
N ASP A 201 -4.62 7.52 5.92
CA ASP A 201 -3.39 7.02 6.53
C ASP A 201 -3.65 5.78 7.41
N SER A 202 -2.60 5.27 8.03
CA SER A 202 -2.67 4.12 8.93
C SER A 202 -3.55 4.33 10.19
N GLN A 203 -3.94 5.56 10.48
CA GLN A 203 -4.78 5.94 11.63
C GLN A 203 -6.22 6.23 11.23
N ASN A 204 -6.61 5.94 9.97
CA ASN A 204 -7.91 6.28 9.41
C ASN A 204 -8.17 7.79 9.34
N LEU A 205 -7.13 8.58 9.26
CA LEU A 205 -7.23 10.00 9.00
C LEU A 205 -7.16 10.24 7.50
N ARG A 206 -8.04 11.10 6.99
CA ARG A 206 -8.00 11.48 5.58
C ARG A 206 -6.73 12.26 5.29
N VAL A 207 -6.07 11.88 4.21
CA VAL A 207 -4.83 12.52 3.75
C VAL A 207 -5.00 13.09 2.36
N TYR A 208 -4.31 14.19 2.11
CA TYR A 208 -4.29 14.89 0.85
C TYR A 208 -2.84 15.15 0.45
N PRO A 209 -2.53 15.13 -0.86
CA PRO A 209 -1.22 15.57 -1.31
C PRO A 209 -1.04 17.05 -1.00
N GLU A 210 0.16 17.39 -0.60
CA GLU A 210 0.59 18.78 -0.54
C GLU A 210 0.93 19.27 -1.95
N TYR A 211 0.67 20.54 -2.22
CA TYR A 211 1.07 21.18 -3.47
C TYR A 211 2.16 22.19 -3.19
N ALA A 212 3.28 22.07 -3.89
CA ALA A 212 4.40 22.98 -3.76
C ALA A 212 4.81 23.52 -5.13
N ALA A 213 5.18 24.81 -5.19
CA ALA A 213 5.78 25.37 -6.40
C ALA A 213 7.17 24.77 -6.59
N THR A 214 7.51 24.48 -7.86
CA THR A 214 8.84 23.99 -8.22
C THR A 214 9.91 25.05 -7.99
N ASP A 215 11.06 24.61 -7.57
CA ASP A 215 12.33 25.36 -7.52
C ASP A 215 13.50 24.40 -7.79
N ALA A 216 14.72 24.85 -7.67
CA ALA A 216 15.91 24.04 -7.95
C ALA A 216 16.05 22.80 -7.03
N GLU A 217 15.53 22.87 -5.80
CA GLU A 217 15.55 21.79 -4.83
C GLU A 217 14.35 20.86 -5.01
N ARG A 218 13.13 21.44 -5.01
CA ARG A 218 11.86 20.69 -5.07
C ARG A 218 11.65 19.96 -6.40
N GLY A 219 12.22 20.46 -7.49
CA GLY A 219 12.21 19.80 -8.80
C GLY A 219 13.15 18.60 -8.90
N SER A 220 13.91 18.26 -7.86
CA SER A 220 14.86 17.14 -7.88
C SER A 220 14.21 15.80 -7.55
N ALA A 221 14.75 14.71 -8.12
CA ALA A 221 14.33 13.33 -7.79
C ALA A 221 14.58 13.00 -6.29
N GLY A 222 15.63 13.57 -5.71
CA GLY A 222 15.95 13.40 -4.28
C GLY A 222 14.86 13.99 -3.38
N TYR A 223 14.41 15.22 -3.68
CA TYR A 223 13.31 15.83 -2.96
C TYR A 223 12.01 15.02 -3.12
N ALA A 224 11.68 14.63 -4.34
CA ALA A 224 10.49 13.85 -4.63
C ALA A 224 10.45 12.51 -3.83
N SER A 225 11.60 11.83 -3.71
CA SER A 225 11.71 10.56 -2.98
C SER A 225 11.55 10.73 -1.46
N ALA A 226 11.95 11.87 -0.90
CA ALA A 226 11.79 12.19 0.53
C ALA A 226 10.40 12.76 0.86
N HIS A 227 9.66 13.24 -0.14
CA HIS A 227 8.37 13.92 0.01
C HIS A 227 7.30 13.24 -0.86
N ALA A 228 7.03 11.96 -0.57
CA ALA A 228 6.13 11.11 -1.35
C ALA A 228 4.70 11.67 -1.50
N MET A 229 4.27 12.53 -0.56
CA MET A 229 2.95 13.15 -0.54
C MET A 229 2.91 14.58 -1.11
N THR A 230 4.00 15.09 -1.64
CA THR A 230 4.05 16.47 -2.18
C THR A 230 4.03 16.45 -3.71
N PHE A 231 2.99 17.00 -4.31
CA PHE A 231 2.92 17.26 -5.76
C PHE A 231 3.60 18.61 -6.07
N ILE A 232 4.49 18.66 -7.07
CA ILE A 232 5.33 19.83 -7.37
C ILE A 232 4.96 20.39 -8.74
#